data_1aacb102e20abc25240ffd1a26f9f06f
#
_entry.id   1aacb102e20abc25240ffd1a26f9f06f
#
_cell.length_a   1.000
_cell.length_b   1.000
_cell.length_c   1.000
_cell.angle_alpha   90.00
_cell.angle_beta   90.00
_cell.angle_gamma   90.00
#
_symmetry.space_group_name_H-M   'P 1'
#
loop_
_entity.id
_entity.type
_entity.pdbx_description
1 polymer ?
#
loop_
_entity_poly.entity_id
_entity_poly.type
_entity_poly.pdbx_seq_one_letter_code
_entity_poly.pdbx_strand_id
1 'polypeptide(L)'
;MVPSVALAQEGGSANRGLRMAGQSWRTIMFCTYILQSASTDSHLYRGHTTDLRQRLHDHNAGKCSHTAKYLPWKLKFYAAFETLELAQAFEQYLKSGSGHAFATRHLGI
;
A
#
# COMPACT_ATOMS: atom_id res chain seq x y z
N MET A 1 -17.55 -5.81 -0.06
CA MET A 1 -16.39 -6.68 -0.28
C MET A 1 -15.23 -6.28 0.61
N VAL A 2 -14.58 -7.26 1.16
CA VAL A 2 -13.45 -7.00 2.05
C VAL A 2 -12.17 -7.02 1.23
N PRO A 3 -11.31 -6.02 1.38
CA PRO A 3 -10.06 -6.03 0.65
C PRO A 3 -9.18 -7.19 1.09
N SER A 4 -8.41 -7.68 0.14
CA SER A 4 -7.40 -8.66 0.43
C SER A 4 -6.23 -7.94 1.07
N VAL A 5 -5.97 -8.22 2.33
CA VAL A 5 -4.93 -7.54 3.08
C VAL A 5 -3.75 -8.48 3.24
N ALA A 6 -2.57 -7.98 2.96
CA ALA A 6 -1.36 -8.75 3.10
C ALA A 6 -0.29 -7.93 3.80
N LEU A 7 0.52 -8.59 4.59
CA LEU A 7 1.62 -7.93 5.25
C LEU A 7 2.81 -7.91 4.31
N ALA A 8 3.49 -6.78 4.28
CA ALA A 8 4.57 -6.58 3.34
C ALA A 8 5.67 -7.63 3.49
N GLN A 9 5.96 -8.01 4.73
CA GLN A 9 7.05 -8.94 4.98
C GLN A 9 6.75 -10.35 4.52
N GLU A 10 5.50 -10.66 4.22
CA GLU A 10 5.14 -11.98 3.76
C GLU A 10 5.19 -12.12 2.26
N GLY A 11 5.46 -11.03 1.57
CA GLY A 11 5.34 -11.02 0.13
C GLY A 11 6.14 -12.10 -0.56
N GLY A 12 7.34 -12.36 -0.10
CA GLY A 12 8.20 -13.31 -0.78
C GLY A 12 7.66 -14.72 -0.79
N SER A 13 7.36 -15.27 0.39
CA SER A 13 6.90 -16.64 0.41
C SER A 13 5.46 -16.75 -0.07
N ALA A 14 4.62 -15.76 0.20
CA ALA A 14 3.27 -15.80 -0.31
C ALA A 14 3.26 -15.78 -1.84
N ASN A 15 4.16 -15.00 -2.43
CA ASN A 15 4.23 -14.92 -3.88
C ASN A 15 4.63 -16.23 -4.51
N ARG A 16 5.51 -16.97 -3.87
CA ARG A 16 5.91 -18.26 -4.40
C ARG A 16 4.73 -19.23 -4.41
N GLY A 17 3.96 -19.24 -3.33
CA GLY A 17 2.79 -20.11 -3.27
C GLY A 17 1.75 -19.74 -4.32
N LEU A 18 1.49 -18.46 -4.46
CA LEU A 18 0.52 -18.00 -5.44
C LEU A 18 0.96 -18.34 -6.85
N ARG A 19 2.27 -18.21 -7.12
CA ARG A 19 2.77 -18.51 -8.44
C ARG A 19 2.51 -19.95 -8.82
N MET A 20 2.62 -20.83 -7.87
CA MET A 20 2.39 -22.23 -8.12
C MET A 20 0.92 -22.59 -8.19
N ALA A 21 0.10 -21.80 -7.55
CA ALA A 21 -1.32 -22.11 -7.48
C ALA A 21 -2.03 -21.90 -8.81
N GLY A 22 -1.39 -21.25 -9.75
CA GLY A 22 -1.99 -21.12 -11.04
C GLY A 22 -1.87 -19.73 -11.60
N GLN A 23 -2.54 -19.50 -12.68
CA GLN A 23 -2.34 -18.30 -13.45
C GLN A 23 -3.33 -17.20 -13.14
N SER A 24 -4.43 -17.52 -12.47
CA SER A 24 -5.45 -16.52 -12.20
C SER A 24 -4.94 -15.41 -11.31
N TRP A 25 -3.98 -15.69 -10.47
CA TRP A 25 -3.42 -14.66 -9.61
C TRP A 25 -2.64 -13.60 -10.40
N ARG A 26 -2.33 -13.90 -11.66
CA ARG A 26 -1.65 -12.92 -12.50
C ARG A 26 -2.55 -11.79 -12.93
N THR A 27 -3.83 -11.88 -12.64
CA THR A 27 -4.73 -10.77 -12.89
C THR A 27 -4.19 -9.54 -12.18
N ILE A 28 -4.20 -8.41 -12.89
CA ILE A 28 -3.71 -7.17 -12.34
C ILE A 28 -4.56 -6.78 -11.14
N MET A 29 -3.90 -6.46 -10.05
CA MET A 29 -4.57 -5.96 -8.87
C MET A 29 -4.19 -4.51 -8.66
N PHE A 30 -5.13 -3.76 -8.12
CA PHE A 30 -4.89 -2.35 -7.79
C PHE A 30 -4.72 -2.26 -6.29
N CYS A 31 -3.58 -1.77 -5.85
CA CYS A 31 -3.26 -1.72 -4.43
C CYS A 31 -3.40 -0.31 -3.90
N THR A 32 -4.05 -0.19 -2.75
CA THR A 32 -4.02 1.05 -1.97
C THR A 32 -3.03 0.83 -0.84
N TYR A 33 -2.18 1.80 -0.59
CA TYR A 33 -1.09 1.59 0.36
C TYR A 33 -0.88 2.81 1.25
N ILE A 34 -0.23 2.56 2.39
CA ILE A 34 0.18 3.60 3.31
C ILE A 34 1.68 3.46 3.54
N LEU A 35 2.39 4.56 3.31
CA LEU A 35 3.81 4.65 3.62
C LEU A 35 3.99 5.52 4.84
N GLN A 36 5.01 5.22 5.64
CA GLN A 36 5.38 6.04 6.77
C GLN A 36 6.83 6.46 6.61
N SER A 37 7.11 7.74 6.85
CA SER A 37 8.47 8.24 6.82
C SER A 37 9.26 7.64 7.96
N ALA A 38 10.46 7.15 7.67
CA ALA A 38 11.35 6.67 8.71
C ALA A 38 12.10 7.80 9.39
N SER A 39 12.16 8.96 8.76
CA SER A 39 12.84 10.12 9.36
C SER A 39 11.89 10.98 10.17
N THR A 40 10.59 10.93 9.87
CA THR A 40 9.59 11.74 10.56
C THR A 40 8.32 10.91 10.70
N ASP A 41 8.17 10.25 11.82
CA ASP A 41 7.12 9.26 12.04
C ASP A 41 5.71 9.75 11.75
N SER A 42 5.47 11.03 11.96
CA SER A 42 4.13 11.56 11.80
C SER A 42 3.73 11.73 10.35
N HIS A 43 4.68 11.59 9.42
CA HIS A 43 4.36 11.77 8.01
C HIS A 43 3.96 10.46 7.37
N LEU A 44 2.73 10.44 6.87
CA LEU A 44 2.17 9.28 6.19
C LEU A 44 1.82 9.69 4.77
N TYR A 45 1.94 8.76 3.86
CA TYR A 45 1.53 8.96 2.48
C TYR A 45 0.57 7.84 2.08
N ARG A 46 -0.54 8.20 1.48
CA ARG A 46 -1.56 7.25 1.04
C ARG A 46 -1.71 7.37 -0.46
N GLY A 47 -1.68 6.23 -1.13
CA GLY A 47 -1.78 6.23 -2.58
C GLY A 47 -2.31 4.91 -3.10
N HIS A 48 -2.35 4.80 -4.42
CA HIS A 48 -2.72 3.55 -5.07
C HIS A 48 -1.82 3.31 -6.27
N THR A 49 -1.67 2.04 -6.64
CA THR A 49 -0.79 1.66 -7.74
C THR A 49 -1.13 0.25 -8.20
N THR A 50 -0.71 -0.10 -9.42
CA THR A 50 -0.76 -1.47 -9.89
C THR A 50 0.55 -2.20 -9.65
N ASP A 51 1.59 -1.49 -9.23
CA ASP A 51 2.91 -2.08 -8.99
C ASP A 51 3.48 -1.50 -7.71
N LEU A 52 3.13 -2.13 -6.60
CA LEU A 52 3.50 -1.60 -5.29
C LEU A 52 5.00 -1.56 -5.08
N ARG A 53 5.70 -2.61 -5.52
CA ARG A 53 7.14 -2.67 -5.34
C ARG A 53 7.85 -1.54 -6.09
N GLN A 54 7.46 -1.34 -7.35
CA GLN A 54 8.05 -0.27 -8.15
C GLN A 54 7.71 1.09 -7.56
N ARG A 55 6.47 1.25 -7.09
CA ARG A 55 6.04 2.52 -6.54
C ARG A 55 6.81 2.88 -5.27
N LEU A 56 7.03 1.90 -4.39
CA LEU A 56 7.83 2.14 -3.20
C LEU A 56 9.26 2.49 -3.56
N HIS A 57 9.81 1.80 -4.55
CA HIS A 57 11.15 2.11 -5.04
C HIS A 57 11.22 3.55 -5.55
N ASP A 58 10.21 3.98 -6.31
CA ASP A 58 10.19 5.33 -6.87
C ASP A 58 10.10 6.38 -5.78
N HIS A 59 9.29 6.15 -4.76
CA HIS A 59 9.22 7.09 -3.63
C HIS A 59 10.58 7.20 -2.96
N ASN A 60 11.25 6.08 -2.74
CA ASN A 60 12.54 6.09 -2.05
C ASN A 60 13.67 6.57 -2.93
N ALA A 61 13.48 6.61 -4.24
CA ALA A 61 14.45 7.19 -5.16
C ALA A 61 14.27 8.71 -5.31
N GLY A 62 13.27 9.28 -4.62
CA GLY A 62 13.04 10.71 -4.68
C GLY A 62 12.38 11.19 -5.95
N LYS A 63 11.77 10.28 -6.72
CA LYS A 63 11.16 10.64 -7.99
C LYS A 63 9.89 11.45 -7.84
N CYS A 64 9.24 11.33 -6.70
CA CYS A 64 8.06 12.12 -6.41
C CYS A 64 8.48 13.29 -5.53
N SER A 65 8.46 14.48 -6.08
CA SER A 65 8.93 15.66 -5.34
C SER A 65 8.13 15.90 -4.07
N HIS A 66 6.85 15.49 -4.10
CA HIS A 66 5.96 15.68 -2.95
C HIS A 66 6.41 14.86 -1.74
N THR A 67 7.00 13.69 -1.96
CA THR A 67 7.41 12.82 -0.87
C THR A 67 8.91 12.79 -0.64
N ALA A 68 9.68 13.44 -1.51
CA ALA A 68 11.15 13.35 -1.45
C ALA A 68 11.74 13.90 -0.18
N LYS A 69 11.10 14.87 0.47
CA LYS A 69 11.65 15.45 1.70
C LYS A 69 11.48 14.60 2.93
N TYR A 70 10.76 13.49 2.83
CA TYR A 70 10.49 12.64 4.00
C TYR A 70 11.12 11.26 3.86
N LEU A 71 12.13 11.14 3.02
CA LEU A 71 12.83 9.88 2.81
C LEU A 71 13.55 9.43 4.07
N PRO A 72 13.74 8.14 4.27
CA PRO A 72 13.19 7.06 3.45
C PRO A 72 11.78 6.68 3.89
N TRP A 73 11.04 6.06 2.98
CA TRP A 73 9.68 5.61 3.25
C TRP A 73 9.66 4.12 3.50
N LYS A 74 8.82 3.69 4.42
CA LYS A 74 8.59 2.27 4.65
C LYS A 74 7.11 1.97 4.45
N LEU A 75 6.84 0.79 3.94
CA LEU A 75 5.48 0.34 3.71
C LEU A 75 4.87 -0.10 5.03
N LYS A 76 3.74 0.49 5.39
CA LYS A 76 3.05 0.15 6.63
C LYS A 76 1.87 -0.76 6.39
N PHE A 77 1.19 -0.60 5.26
CA PHE A 77 -0.04 -1.32 5.01
C PHE A 77 -0.36 -1.26 3.53
N TYR A 78 -0.95 -2.34 3.02
CA TYR A 78 -1.56 -2.26 1.71
C TYR A 78 -2.71 -3.24 1.60
N ALA A 79 -3.63 -2.92 0.69
CA ALA A 79 -4.76 -3.77 0.38
C ALA A 79 -4.90 -3.85 -1.13
N ALA A 80 -5.22 -5.03 -1.63
CA ALA A 80 -5.33 -5.26 -3.06
C ALA A 80 -6.79 -5.38 -3.46
N PHE A 81 -7.14 -4.76 -4.57
CA PHE A 81 -8.50 -4.72 -5.10
C PHE A 81 -8.50 -5.15 -6.55
N GLU A 82 -9.62 -5.70 -6.99
CA GLU A 82 -9.76 -6.14 -8.36
C GLU A 82 -9.96 -5.00 -9.34
N THR A 83 -10.42 -3.84 -8.89
CA THR A 83 -10.69 -2.71 -9.77
C THR A 83 -10.02 -1.45 -9.27
N LEU A 84 -9.73 -0.56 -10.20
CA LEU A 84 -9.16 0.73 -9.87
C LEU A 84 -10.12 1.54 -9.00
N GLU A 85 -11.40 1.46 -9.30
CA GLU A 85 -12.40 2.22 -8.57
C GLU A 85 -12.41 1.85 -7.09
N LEU A 86 -12.29 0.57 -6.79
CA LEU A 86 -12.26 0.13 -5.40
C LEU A 86 -11.01 0.62 -4.69
N ALA A 87 -9.87 0.55 -5.36
CA ALA A 87 -8.62 1.03 -4.78
C ALA A 87 -8.69 2.53 -4.49
N GLN A 88 -9.24 3.30 -5.44
CA GLN A 88 -9.36 4.74 -5.26
C GLN A 88 -10.35 5.08 -4.15
N ALA A 89 -11.45 4.34 -4.07
CA ALA A 89 -12.43 4.57 -3.01
C ALA A 89 -11.81 4.29 -1.65
N PHE A 90 -11.01 3.25 -1.55
CA PHE A 90 -10.37 2.93 -0.28
C PHE A 90 -9.31 3.97 0.08
N GLU A 91 -8.61 4.49 -0.91
CA GLU A 91 -7.65 5.57 -0.67
C GLU A 91 -8.37 6.80 -0.10
N GLN A 92 -9.50 7.16 -0.68
CA GLN A 92 -10.29 8.27 -0.17
C GLN A 92 -10.78 8.01 1.25
N TYR A 93 -11.21 6.77 1.51
CA TYR A 93 -11.61 6.38 2.85
C TYR A 93 -10.47 6.58 3.84
N LEU A 94 -9.26 6.16 3.48
CA LEU A 94 -8.11 6.29 4.38
C LEU A 94 -7.78 7.73 4.71
N LYS A 95 -8.15 8.65 3.84
CA LYS A 95 -7.92 10.08 4.06
C LYS A 95 -9.03 10.74 4.86
N SER A 96 -10.11 10.01 5.13
CA SER A 96 -11.23 10.54 5.90
C SER A 96 -11.00 10.34 7.39
N GLY A 97 -11.87 10.94 8.21
CA GLY A 97 -11.80 10.75 9.65
C GLY A 97 -11.99 9.31 10.06
N SER A 98 -12.94 8.61 9.41
CA SER A 98 -13.15 7.19 9.67
C SER A 98 -11.92 6.37 9.31
N GLY A 99 -11.26 6.72 8.22
CA GLY A 99 -10.04 6.03 7.81
C GLY A 99 -8.91 6.25 8.78
N HIS A 100 -8.80 7.45 9.32
CA HIS A 100 -7.79 7.73 10.34
C HIS A 100 -8.05 6.90 11.59
N ALA A 101 -9.31 6.79 12.00
CA ALA A 101 -9.66 5.96 13.14
C ALA A 101 -9.35 4.48 12.88
N PHE A 102 -9.62 4.03 11.67
CA PHE A 102 -9.30 2.67 11.27
C PHE A 102 -7.79 2.42 11.39
N ALA A 103 -6.99 3.35 10.86
CA ALA A 103 -5.54 3.21 10.86
C ALA A 103 -4.98 3.21 12.28
N THR A 104 -5.49 4.08 13.12
CA THR A 104 -5.05 4.13 14.52
C THR A 104 -5.42 2.85 15.24
N ARG A 105 -6.64 2.38 15.05
CA ARG A 105 -7.14 1.22 15.78
C ARG A 105 -6.51 -0.09 15.31
N HIS A 106 -6.34 -0.23 14.00
CA HIS A 106 -5.96 -1.51 13.43
C HIS A 106 -4.53 -1.58 12.90
N LEU A 107 -3.93 -0.43 12.60
CA LEU A 107 -2.60 -0.40 11.99
C LEU A 107 -1.57 0.27 12.89
N GLY A 108 -2.00 0.89 13.96
CA GLY A 108 -1.08 1.52 14.90
C GLY A 108 -0.41 2.78 14.39
N ILE A 109 -1.08 3.49 13.50
CA ILE A 109 -0.50 4.71 12.94
C ILE A 109 -1.45 5.91 13.00
#